data_da32b26156714bbcfd775dd48ace9c90
#
_entry.id   da32b26156714bbcfd775dd48ace9c90
#
_cell.length_a   1.000
_cell.length_b   1.000
_cell.length_c   1.000
_cell.angle_alpha   90.00
_cell.angle_beta   90.00
_cell.angle_gamma   90.00
#
_symmetry.space_group_name_H-M   'P 1'
#
loop_
_entity.id
_entity.type
_entity.pdbx_description
1 polymer ?
#
loop_
_entity_poly.entity_id
_entity_poly.type
_entity_poly.pdbx_seq_one_letter_code
_entity_poly.pdbx_strand_id
1 'polypeptide(L)'
;MTAPDARAPQFQIYRVGGSIRDELLGLPAGDRDWVVVGATPDQMLAQGFQAVGKDFPVFLHPQSHEEYALARTERKTAPGYKGFAVHFSPDVTLEDDLLRRDLTINAIARAADGSLVDPFHGQADIQARIFRHVSPAFREDPVRILRLARFAARFPDFTIAPETLALMREMTAAGEVHALVAERVWQELSRGLMSQRPSRMLQVLDQAHALRILLPQLPEPDTQPDWLKALDASAAAHDPLPVRFAILMAGMTIPTESRIELGPQENIPQPASPSISGNIDKTKATKSVTEQAKALRASNECTDAAARLASEIPGSIPQAARQWFLSSDRQNAEALLALFNRHDAWRRPERLRLLLTIAQRLALPDYPAQVAEADQAISPVPESDSTQPVRPGQGDSPSLPATVNGVSGTISQDSVSNIIHRIERALSVAAAVDTGAIARQHQANPAAIRAAIDDARREDISGYLVARS
;
A
#
# COMPACT_ATOMS: atom_id res chain seq x y z
N MET A 1 -25.98 -60.56 20.24
CA MET A 1 -24.83 -59.62 20.05
C MET A 1 -25.36 -58.44 19.29
N THR A 2 -25.72 -57.40 20.00
CA THR A 2 -26.17 -56.11 19.44
C THR A 2 -24.94 -55.37 18.90
N ALA A 3 -25.01 -55.01 17.63
CA ALA A 3 -23.97 -54.16 16.99
C ALA A 3 -23.78 -52.88 17.79
N PRO A 4 -22.52 -52.38 17.93
CA PRO A 4 -22.30 -51.12 18.58
C PRO A 4 -22.93 -50.01 17.74
N ASP A 5 -23.75 -49.23 18.41
CA ASP A 5 -24.42 -48.05 17.92
C ASP A 5 -23.32 -47.10 17.33
N ALA A 6 -23.30 -46.98 16.02
CA ALA A 6 -22.42 -46.04 15.33
C ALA A 6 -22.97 -44.63 15.60
N ARG A 7 -22.74 -44.11 16.81
CA ARG A 7 -22.96 -42.70 17.10
C ARG A 7 -22.08 -41.88 16.15
N ALA A 8 -22.74 -41.07 15.34
CA ALA A 8 -22.05 -40.03 14.58
C ALA A 8 -21.03 -39.32 15.49
N PRO A 9 -19.85 -39.00 15.02
CA PRO A 9 -18.82 -38.39 15.85
C PRO A 9 -19.38 -37.10 16.47
N GLN A 10 -19.37 -37.03 17.81
CA GLN A 10 -19.93 -35.93 18.58
C GLN A 10 -18.93 -34.76 18.63
N PHE A 11 -18.43 -34.26 17.49
CA PHE A 11 -17.68 -33.02 17.48
C PHE A 11 -18.54 -31.89 16.93
N GLN A 12 -18.22 -30.68 17.38
CA GLN A 12 -18.95 -29.47 17.02
C GLN A 12 -18.11 -28.63 16.06
N ILE A 13 -18.78 -28.04 15.07
CA ILE A 13 -18.15 -27.21 14.06
C ILE A 13 -18.71 -25.80 14.18
N TYR A 14 -17.81 -24.82 14.21
CA TYR A 14 -18.13 -23.41 14.31
C TYR A 14 -17.46 -22.64 13.21
N ARG A 15 -18.20 -21.74 12.53
CA ARG A 15 -17.59 -20.72 11.71
C ARG A 15 -17.02 -19.64 12.64
N VAL A 16 -15.81 -19.09 12.36
CA VAL A 16 -15.11 -18.21 13.28
C VAL A 16 -14.42 -17.03 12.60
N GLY A 17 -14.08 -16.04 13.37
CA GLY A 17 -13.11 -15.00 12.99
C GLY A 17 -13.63 -13.96 12.02
N GLY A 18 -12.78 -13.59 11.04
CA GLY A 18 -13.00 -12.45 10.17
C GLY A 18 -14.29 -12.45 9.38
N SER A 19 -14.76 -13.63 8.94
CA SER A 19 -16.01 -13.75 8.19
C SER A 19 -17.25 -13.40 9.01
N ILE A 20 -17.24 -13.66 10.33
CA ILE A 20 -18.33 -13.27 11.24
C ILE A 20 -18.31 -11.77 11.48
N ARG A 21 -17.13 -11.20 11.75
CA ARG A 21 -16.96 -9.74 11.90
C ARG A 21 -17.46 -9.01 10.66
N ASP A 22 -17.03 -9.42 9.47
CA ASP A 22 -17.38 -8.75 8.22
C ASP A 22 -18.90 -8.83 7.97
N GLU A 23 -19.54 -9.97 8.25
CA GLU A 23 -21.00 -10.14 8.20
C GLU A 23 -21.72 -9.17 9.18
N LEU A 24 -21.26 -9.08 10.43
CA LEU A 24 -21.84 -8.17 11.43
C LEU A 24 -21.65 -6.68 11.08
N LEU A 25 -20.63 -6.37 10.28
CA LEU A 25 -20.40 -5.02 9.73
C LEU A 25 -21.16 -4.77 8.42
N GLY A 26 -21.91 -5.75 7.89
CA GLY A 26 -22.61 -5.65 6.60
C GLY A 26 -21.65 -5.64 5.40
N LEU A 27 -20.43 -6.12 5.56
CA LEU A 27 -19.42 -6.19 4.49
C LEU A 27 -19.53 -7.55 3.76
N PRO A 28 -19.07 -7.62 2.51
CA PRO A 28 -18.96 -8.89 1.81
C PRO A 28 -18.16 -9.90 2.62
N ALA A 29 -18.71 -11.10 2.81
CA ALA A 29 -18.01 -12.16 3.53
C ALA A 29 -16.76 -12.58 2.75
N GLY A 30 -15.60 -12.54 3.43
CA GLY A 30 -14.36 -13.12 2.93
C GLY A 30 -14.31 -14.65 3.12
N ASP A 31 -13.10 -15.18 3.09
CA ASP A 31 -12.85 -16.60 3.33
C ASP A 31 -13.43 -17.04 4.68
N ARG A 32 -13.99 -18.25 4.71
CA ARG A 32 -14.60 -18.82 5.90
C ARG A 32 -13.60 -19.73 6.58
N ASP A 33 -13.32 -19.42 7.83
CA ASP A 33 -12.52 -20.26 8.73
C ASP A 33 -13.44 -21.03 9.66
N TRP A 34 -13.12 -22.30 9.89
CA TRP A 34 -13.90 -23.19 10.74
C TRP A 34 -13.05 -23.74 11.89
N VAL A 35 -13.65 -23.82 13.07
CA VAL A 35 -13.07 -24.49 14.23
C VAL A 35 -13.88 -25.73 14.55
N VAL A 36 -13.16 -26.83 14.78
CA VAL A 36 -13.73 -28.14 15.16
C VAL A 36 -13.35 -28.42 16.60
N VAL A 37 -14.36 -28.60 17.45
CA VAL A 37 -14.23 -28.88 18.88
C VAL A 37 -14.58 -30.30 19.15
N GLY A 38 -13.79 -31.03 19.95
CA GLY A 38 -14.06 -32.39 20.37
C GLY A 38 -13.62 -33.46 19.38
N ALA A 39 -12.89 -33.12 18.32
CA ALA A 39 -12.38 -34.08 17.34
C ALA A 39 -10.88 -34.35 17.49
N THR A 40 -10.49 -35.54 17.04
CA THR A 40 -9.06 -35.89 16.83
C THR A 40 -8.69 -35.78 15.34
N PRO A 41 -7.39 -35.65 14.98
CA PRO A 41 -6.94 -35.70 13.60
C PRO A 41 -7.45 -36.96 12.84
N ASP A 42 -7.40 -38.12 13.50
CA ASP A 42 -7.84 -39.38 12.89
C ASP A 42 -9.34 -39.39 12.55
N GLN A 43 -10.16 -38.75 13.39
CA GLN A 43 -11.59 -38.59 13.12
C GLN A 43 -11.85 -37.67 11.93
N MET A 44 -11.05 -36.58 11.79
CA MET A 44 -11.16 -35.72 10.62
C MET A 44 -10.78 -36.46 9.34
N LEU A 45 -9.66 -37.18 9.34
CA LEU A 45 -9.21 -37.99 8.21
C LEU A 45 -10.25 -39.08 7.83
N ALA A 46 -10.85 -39.75 8.82
CA ALA A 46 -11.88 -40.75 8.62
C ALA A 46 -13.14 -40.19 7.94
N GLN A 47 -13.40 -38.87 8.07
CA GLN A 47 -14.50 -38.20 7.38
C GLN A 47 -14.09 -37.61 6.02
N GLY A 48 -12.88 -37.89 5.53
CA GLY A 48 -12.42 -37.48 4.21
C GLY A 48 -11.79 -36.09 4.16
N PHE A 49 -11.58 -35.43 5.30
CA PHE A 49 -10.81 -34.19 5.35
C PHE A 49 -9.35 -34.45 5.00
N GLN A 50 -8.68 -33.50 4.38
CA GLN A 50 -7.28 -33.59 3.99
C GLN A 50 -6.42 -32.72 4.91
N ALA A 51 -5.45 -33.31 5.60
CA ALA A 51 -4.52 -32.54 6.46
C ALA A 51 -3.63 -31.64 5.59
N VAL A 52 -3.50 -30.36 6.01
CA VAL A 52 -2.60 -29.38 5.40
C VAL A 52 -1.67 -28.82 6.48
N GLY A 53 -0.37 -28.83 6.18
CA GLY A 53 0.66 -28.38 7.13
C GLY A 53 1.19 -29.50 8.03
N LYS A 54 2.47 -29.38 8.40
CA LYS A 54 3.16 -30.38 9.22
C LYS A 54 3.00 -30.14 10.72
N ASP A 55 2.81 -28.89 11.12
CA ASP A 55 2.92 -28.48 12.52
C ASP A 55 1.58 -28.02 13.13
N PHE A 56 0.53 -27.87 12.30
CA PHE A 56 -0.78 -27.39 12.74
C PHE A 56 -1.91 -28.30 12.26
N PRO A 57 -2.89 -28.63 13.13
CA PRO A 57 -4.01 -29.50 12.79
C PRO A 57 -5.06 -28.72 11.98
N VAL A 58 -4.72 -28.32 10.76
CA VAL A 58 -5.61 -27.70 9.77
C VAL A 58 -5.93 -28.71 8.69
N PHE A 59 -7.18 -28.77 8.28
CA PHE A 59 -7.73 -29.70 7.31
C PHE A 59 -8.52 -28.95 6.25
N LEU A 60 -8.47 -29.42 5.01
CA LEU A 60 -9.36 -28.97 3.94
C LEU A 60 -10.59 -29.85 3.87
N HIS A 61 -11.74 -29.22 3.77
CA HIS A 61 -13.01 -29.93 3.56
C HIS A 61 -13.01 -30.62 2.17
N PRO A 62 -13.43 -31.86 2.06
CA PRO A 62 -13.27 -32.66 0.83
C PRO A 62 -14.01 -32.11 -0.40
N GLN A 63 -15.01 -31.26 -0.21
CA GLN A 63 -15.84 -30.73 -1.30
C GLN A 63 -15.65 -29.22 -1.47
N SER A 64 -15.67 -28.41 -0.37
CA SER A 64 -15.59 -26.96 -0.44
C SER A 64 -14.17 -26.43 -0.42
N HIS A 65 -13.19 -27.26 -0.01
CA HIS A 65 -11.80 -26.87 0.22
C HIS A 65 -11.61 -25.72 1.22
N GLU A 66 -12.65 -25.42 2.02
CA GLU A 66 -12.54 -24.47 3.13
C GLU A 66 -11.67 -25.06 4.24
N GLU A 67 -10.99 -24.18 5.00
CA GLU A 67 -10.07 -24.55 6.06
C GLU A 67 -10.79 -24.83 7.38
N TYR A 68 -10.54 -26.02 7.94
CA TYR A 68 -11.05 -26.48 9.23
C TYR A 68 -9.86 -26.73 10.17
N ALA A 69 -9.79 -25.99 11.27
CA ALA A 69 -8.77 -26.16 12.30
C ALA A 69 -9.36 -26.84 13.53
N LEU A 70 -8.64 -27.80 14.14
CA LEU A 70 -9.01 -28.27 15.47
C LEU A 70 -8.88 -27.15 16.48
N ALA A 71 -9.80 -27.09 17.44
CA ALA A 71 -9.68 -26.19 18.60
C ALA A 71 -8.35 -26.42 19.29
N ARG A 72 -7.64 -25.36 19.63
CA ARG A 72 -6.29 -25.43 20.15
C ARG A 72 -5.97 -24.30 21.10
N THR A 73 -5.05 -24.57 22.00
CA THR A 73 -4.34 -23.57 22.79
C THR A 73 -2.92 -23.37 22.26
N GLU A 74 -2.40 -22.20 22.40
CA GLU A 74 -1.02 -21.86 22.03
C GLU A 74 -0.29 -21.35 23.28
N ARG A 75 0.94 -21.79 23.49
CA ARG A 75 1.76 -21.34 24.60
C ARG A 75 3.14 -20.95 24.12
N LYS A 76 3.57 -19.73 24.45
CA LYS A 76 4.92 -19.26 24.13
C LYS A 76 5.94 -20.04 24.97
N THR A 77 6.90 -20.69 24.32
CA THR A 77 7.95 -21.50 24.93
C THR A 77 9.32 -20.87 24.75
N ALA A 78 9.50 -19.95 23.78
CA ALA A 78 10.72 -19.22 23.51
C ALA A 78 10.42 -17.89 22.77
N PRO A 79 11.36 -16.93 22.73
CA PRO A 79 11.22 -15.74 21.89
C PRO A 79 11.14 -16.07 20.39
N GLY A 80 10.34 -15.30 19.65
CA GLY A 80 10.24 -15.41 18.19
C GLY A 80 9.22 -16.43 17.68
N TYR A 81 9.11 -16.53 16.32
CA TYR A 81 8.07 -17.30 15.62
C TYR A 81 8.05 -18.80 15.87
N LYS A 82 9.21 -19.42 16.13
CA LYS A 82 9.31 -20.86 16.39
C LYS A 82 9.10 -21.23 17.87
N GLY A 83 8.85 -20.25 18.72
CA GLY A 83 8.72 -20.43 20.17
C GLY A 83 7.29 -20.73 20.64
N PHE A 84 6.45 -21.38 19.85
CA PHE A 84 5.08 -21.76 20.25
C PHE A 84 4.93 -23.26 20.34
N ALA A 85 4.43 -23.75 21.47
CA ALA A 85 3.86 -25.09 21.58
C ALA A 85 2.36 -24.99 21.34
N VAL A 86 1.89 -25.70 20.34
CA VAL A 86 0.46 -25.84 20.02
C VAL A 86 -0.04 -27.10 20.70
N HIS A 87 -1.07 -26.96 21.52
CA HIS A 87 -1.78 -28.08 22.12
C HIS A 87 -3.19 -28.16 21.55
N PHE A 88 -3.52 -29.28 20.96
CA PHE A 88 -4.84 -29.63 20.47
C PHE A 88 -5.23 -31.00 21.04
N SER A 89 -6.41 -31.05 21.62
CA SER A 89 -7.02 -32.29 22.10
C SER A 89 -8.54 -32.12 22.09
N PRO A 90 -9.32 -33.21 22.15
CA PRO A 90 -10.78 -33.11 22.23
C PRO A 90 -11.29 -32.33 23.44
N ASP A 91 -10.47 -32.14 24.46
CA ASP A 91 -10.83 -31.41 25.70
C ASP A 91 -10.71 -29.88 25.53
N VAL A 92 -10.05 -29.39 24.47
CA VAL A 92 -9.93 -27.95 24.22
C VAL A 92 -11.30 -27.42 23.80
N THR A 93 -11.79 -26.46 24.56
CA THR A 93 -13.10 -25.84 24.32
C THR A 93 -13.06 -24.79 23.21
N LEU A 94 -14.22 -24.41 22.70
CA LEU A 94 -14.33 -23.28 21.78
C LEU A 94 -13.83 -21.98 22.44
N GLU A 95 -14.15 -21.78 23.71
CA GLU A 95 -13.76 -20.59 24.45
C GLU A 95 -12.24 -20.49 24.61
N ASP A 96 -11.53 -21.61 24.83
CA ASP A 96 -10.07 -21.65 24.85
C ASP A 96 -9.48 -21.25 23.49
N ASP A 97 -10.06 -21.68 22.37
CA ASP A 97 -9.61 -21.29 21.02
C ASP A 97 -9.86 -19.82 20.77
N LEU A 98 -11.00 -19.29 21.19
CA LEU A 98 -11.33 -17.87 21.04
C LEU A 98 -10.47 -16.98 21.93
N LEU A 99 -10.11 -17.42 23.14
CA LEU A 99 -9.31 -16.68 24.14
C LEU A 99 -7.90 -16.32 23.62
N ARG A 100 -7.29 -17.19 22.81
CA ARG A 100 -5.95 -16.98 22.24
C ARG A 100 -5.92 -16.03 21.04
N ARG A 101 -7.08 -15.61 20.51
CA ARG A 101 -7.14 -14.74 19.34
C ARG A 101 -6.66 -13.33 19.65
N ASP A 102 -6.42 -12.55 18.59
CA ASP A 102 -5.85 -11.21 18.69
C ASP A 102 -6.86 -10.18 19.26
N LEU A 103 -8.03 -10.06 18.63
CA LEU A 103 -9.02 -9.04 18.95
C LEU A 103 -10.39 -9.64 19.23
N THR A 104 -11.17 -9.03 20.13
CA THR A 104 -12.54 -9.43 20.49
C THR A 104 -13.43 -9.55 19.25
N ILE A 105 -13.32 -8.59 18.31
CA ILE A 105 -14.07 -8.59 17.06
C ILE A 105 -13.74 -9.77 16.12
N ASN A 106 -12.66 -10.50 16.37
CA ASN A 106 -12.24 -11.71 15.65
C ASN A 106 -12.45 -12.98 16.48
N ALA A 107 -12.91 -12.82 17.73
CA ALA A 107 -13.13 -13.91 18.69
C ALA A 107 -14.62 -14.24 18.87
N ILE A 108 -15.36 -14.16 17.77
CA ILE A 108 -16.79 -14.52 17.69
C ILE A 108 -16.90 -15.78 16.85
N ALA A 109 -17.76 -16.72 17.29
CA ALA A 109 -18.06 -17.92 16.56
C ALA A 109 -19.56 -18.01 16.22
N ARG A 110 -19.90 -18.74 15.16
CA ARG A 110 -21.27 -19.06 14.79
C ARG A 110 -21.46 -20.57 14.78
N ALA A 111 -22.40 -21.07 15.55
CA ALA A 111 -22.79 -22.45 15.58
C ALA A 111 -23.61 -22.87 14.35
N ALA A 112 -23.80 -24.16 14.16
CA ALA A 112 -24.55 -24.73 13.02
C ALA A 112 -26.04 -24.31 12.99
N ASP A 113 -26.62 -24.01 14.15
CA ASP A 113 -28.00 -23.51 14.28
C ASP A 113 -28.10 -21.99 13.98
N GLY A 114 -26.99 -21.34 13.67
CA GLY A 114 -26.93 -19.91 13.39
C GLY A 114 -26.71 -19.01 14.62
N SER A 115 -26.72 -19.56 15.82
CA SER A 115 -26.47 -18.81 17.06
C SER A 115 -25.05 -18.32 17.14
N LEU A 116 -24.84 -17.12 17.72
CA LEU A 116 -23.52 -16.56 17.96
C LEU A 116 -23.01 -16.93 19.35
N VAL A 117 -21.75 -17.36 19.42
CA VAL A 117 -20.99 -17.59 20.65
C VAL A 117 -19.95 -16.48 20.76
N ASP A 118 -20.12 -15.60 21.72
CA ASP A 118 -19.32 -14.37 21.87
C ASP A 118 -18.96 -14.15 23.36
N PRO A 119 -18.05 -14.98 23.92
CA PRO A 119 -17.69 -14.92 25.34
C PRO A 119 -16.88 -13.64 25.68
N PHE A 120 -16.32 -12.95 24.69
CA PHE A 120 -15.44 -11.80 24.88
C PHE A 120 -16.07 -10.48 24.42
N HIS A 121 -17.39 -10.44 24.20
CA HIS A 121 -18.17 -9.25 23.85
C HIS A 121 -17.73 -8.56 22.56
N GLY A 122 -17.26 -9.34 21.58
CA GLY A 122 -16.81 -8.83 20.28
C GLY A 122 -17.92 -8.11 19.51
N GLN A 123 -19.19 -8.52 19.64
CA GLN A 123 -20.33 -7.81 19.06
C GLN A 123 -20.49 -6.39 19.60
N ALA A 124 -20.33 -6.22 20.92
CA ALA A 124 -20.38 -4.91 21.55
C ALA A 124 -19.22 -4.01 21.05
N ASP A 125 -18.01 -4.55 20.93
CA ASP A 125 -16.86 -3.81 20.42
C ASP A 125 -17.03 -3.48 18.91
N ILE A 126 -17.67 -4.33 18.10
CA ILE A 126 -18.04 -4.03 16.71
C ILE A 126 -19.00 -2.84 16.65
N GLN A 127 -20.05 -2.83 17.48
CA GLN A 127 -21.02 -1.74 17.54
C GLN A 127 -20.39 -0.42 18.01
N ALA A 128 -19.51 -0.50 19.02
CA ALA A 128 -18.78 0.64 19.56
C ALA A 128 -17.59 1.08 18.70
N ARG A 129 -17.25 0.32 17.65
CA ARG A 129 -16.09 0.53 16.76
C ARG A 129 -14.78 0.59 17.54
N ILE A 130 -14.51 -0.45 18.34
CA ILE A 130 -13.34 -0.52 19.23
C ILE A 130 -12.48 -1.75 18.86
N PHE A 131 -11.18 -1.55 18.73
CA PHE A 131 -10.19 -2.62 18.75
C PHE A 131 -9.76 -2.91 20.16
N ARG A 132 -10.15 -4.05 20.70
CA ARG A 132 -9.79 -4.54 22.03
C ARG A 132 -9.12 -5.91 21.89
N HIS A 133 -7.99 -6.12 22.56
CA HIS A 133 -7.38 -7.44 22.67
C HIS A 133 -8.26 -8.39 23.50
N VAL A 134 -8.26 -9.67 23.18
CA VAL A 134 -9.10 -10.67 23.85
C VAL A 134 -8.59 -10.94 25.27
N SER A 135 -7.28 -11.14 25.42
CA SER A 135 -6.66 -11.57 26.65
C SER A 135 -5.18 -11.17 26.72
N PRO A 136 -4.50 -11.36 27.87
CA PRO A 136 -3.05 -11.20 27.97
C PRO A 136 -2.25 -12.05 27.00
N ALA A 137 -2.81 -13.11 26.43
CA ALA A 137 -2.19 -13.92 25.36
C ALA A 137 -1.86 -13.08 24.10
N PHE A 138 -2.40 -11.88 23.96
CA PHE A 138 -1.99 -10.93 22.91
C PHE A 138 -0.48 -10.69 22.90
N ARG A 139 0.19 -10.72 24.07
CA ARG A 139 1.64 -10.55 24.22
C ARG A 139 2.47 -11.68 23.59
N GLU A 140 1.86 -12.83 23.36
CA GLU A 140 2.60 -14.01 22.89
C GLU A 140 3.18 -13.81 21.49
N ASP A 141 2.46 -13.08 20.61
CA ASP A 141 2.88 -12.85 19.22
C ASP A 141 2.98 -11.35 18.91
N PRO A 142 4.18 -10.77 18.80
CA PRO A 142 4.35 -9.35 18.53
C PRO A 142 3.82 -8.92 17.16
N VAL A 143 3.57 -9.84 16.20
CA VAL A 143 2.92 -9.50 14.93
C VAL A 143 1.49 -8.98 15.12
N ARG A 144 0.87 -9.28 16.27
CA ARG A 144 -0.48 -8.77 16.58
C ARG A 144 -0.53 -7.24 16.65
N ILE A 145 0.59 -6.57 16.97
CA ILE A 145 0.73 -5.11 16.87
C ILE A 145 0.52 -4.66 15.41
N LEU A 146 1.19 -5.31 14.45
CA LEU A 146 1.07 -4.98 13.03
C LEU A 146 -0.31 -5.37 12.50
N ARG A 147 -0.86 -6.49 12.95
CA ARG A 147 -2.21 -6.94 12.57
C ARG A 147 -3.27 -5.93 13.00
N LEU A 148 -3.21 -5.43 14.24
CA LEU A 148 -4.11 -4.39 14.73
C LEU A 148 -3.95 -3.11 13.90
N ALA A 149 -2.72 -2.66 13.65
CA ALA A 149 -2.44 -1.51 12.82
C ALA A 149 -3.00 -1.65 11.39
N ARG A 150 -2.89 -2.85 10.79
CA ARG A 150 -3.51 -3.16 9.50
C ARG A 150 -5.04 -3.13 9.58
N PHE A 151 -5.64 -3.64 10.65
CA PHE A 151 -7.09 -3.52 10.84
C PHE A 151 -7.53 -2.07 10.97
N ALA A 152 -6.74 -1.21 11.61
CA ALA A 152 -7.01 0.23 11.67
C ALA A 152 -6.98 0.90 10.28
N ALA A 153 -6.12 0.44 9.37
CA ALA A 153 -6.15 0.89 7.98
C ALA A 153 -7.38 0.40 7.20
N ARG A 154 -7.90 -0.79 7.53
CA ARG A 154 -9.09 -1.37 6.90
C ARG A 154 -10.39 -0.78 7.46
N PHE A 155 -10.44 -0.49 8.74
CA PHE A 155 -11.58 0.05 9.48
C PHE A 155 -11.17 1.38 10.15
N PRO A 156 -11.03 2.45 9.38
CA PRO A 156 -10.41 3.70 9.85
C PRO A 156 -11.22 4.43 10.91
N ASP A 157 -12.49 4.11 11.04
CA ASP A 157 -13.45 4.63 12.01
C ASP A 157 -13.43 3.90 13.38
N PHE A 158 -12.63 2.81 13.48
CA PHE A 158 -12.43 2.13 14.76
C PHE A 158 -11.33 2.82 15.59
N THR A 159 -11.56 2.91 16.88
CA THR A 159 -10.60 3.38 17.88
C THR A 159 -9.94 2.22 18.62
N ILE A 160 -8.79 2.46 19.24
CA ILE A 160 -8.10 1.42 20.03
C ILE A 160 -8.45 1.61 21.50
N ALA A 161 -8.85 0.54 22.18
CA ALA A 161 -9.07 0.56 23.61
C ALA A 161 -7.78 0.96 24.34
N PRO A 162 -7.86 1.88 25.33
CA PRO A 162 -6.68 2.40 26.04
C PRO A 162 -5.77 1.30 26.61
N GLU A 163 -6.37 0.25 27.17
CA GLU A 163 -5.67 -0.90 27.73
C GLU A 163 -4.94 -1.72 26.64
N THR A 164 -5.50 -1.76 25.42
CA THR A 164 -4.85 -2.44 24.28
C THR A 164 -3.66 -1.65 23.78
N LEU A 165 -3.79 -0.32 23.67
CA LEU A 165 -2.67 0.54 23.29
C LEU A 165 -1.55 0.51 24.35
N ALA A 166 -1.90 0.50 25.64
CA ALA A 166 -0.94 0.36 26.73
C ALA A 166 -0.17 -0.97 26.61
N LEU A 167 -0.88 -2.09 26.38
CA LEU A 167 -0.29 -3.40 26.15
C LEU A 167 0.68 -3.42 24.96
N MET A 168 0.29 -2.81 23.83
CA MET A 168 1.16 -2.71 22.64
C MET A 168 2.44 -1.93 22.96
N ARG A 169 2.36 -0.82 23.69
CA ARG A 169 3.52 -0.03 24.13
C ARG A 169 4.44 -0.81 25.05
N GLU A 170 3.90 -1.55 26.01
CA GLU A 170 4.68 -2.42 26.89
C GLU A 170 5.43 -3.51 26.10
N MET A 171 4.78 -4.16 25.13
CA MET A 171 5.42 -5.15 24.25
C MET A 171 6.57 -4.53 23.44
N THR A 172 6.35 -3.32 22.92
CA THR A 172 7.40 -2.60 22.18
C THR A 172 8.58 -2.23 23.09
N ALA A 173 8.31 -1.72 24.29
CA ALA A 173 9.32 -1.37 25.27
C ALA A 173 10.12 -2.61 25.76
N ALA A 174 9.47 -3.77 25.80
CA ALA A 174 10.12 -5.05 26.11
C ALA A 174 10.98 -5.60 24.96
N GLY A 175 11.03 -4.91 23.81
CA GLY A 175 11.87 -5.30 22.67
C GLY A 175 11.25 -6.39 21.77
N GLU A 176 10.00 -6.77 21.97
CA GLU A 176 9.34 -7.85 21.23
C GLU A 176 9.25 -7.55 19.71
N VAL A 177 9.14 -6.27 19.32
CA VAL A 177 9.08 -5.86 17.91
C VAL A 177 10.40 -6.15 17.17
N HIS A 178 11.55 -6.14 17.86
CA HIS A 178 12.84 -6.47 17.26
C HIS A 178 12.96 -7.96 16.89
N ALA A 179 12.16 -8.83 17.51
CA ALA A 179 12.14 -10.26 17.22
C ALA A 179 11.31 -10.64 15.98
N LEU A 180 10.64 -9.66 15.36
CA LEU A 180 9.83 -9.90 14.18
C LEU A 180 10.69 -10.22 12.96
N VAL A 181 10.33 -11.29 12.24
CA VAL A 181 10.95 -11.62 10.96
C VAL A 181 10.39 -10.74 9.84
N ALA A 182 11.25 -10.34 8.93
CA ALA A 182 10.93 -9.37 7.88
C ALA A 182 9.75 -9.80 6.99
N GLU A 183 9.62 -11.09 6.72
CA GLU A 183 8.55 -11.66 5.90
C GLU A 183 7.16 -11.44 6.52
N ARG A 184 7.05 -11.58 7.85
CA ARG A 184 5.80 -11.32 8.58
C ARG A 184 5.50 -9.83 8.64
N VAL A 185 6.54 -9.00 8.82
CA VAL A 185 6.41 -7.54 8.76
C VAL A 185 5.91 -7.12 7.38
N TRP A 186 6.52 -7.62 6.31
CA TRP A 186 6.14 -7.32 4.95
C TRP A 186 4.70 -7.75 4.64
N GLN A 187 4.29 -8.93 5.10
CA GLN A 187 2.96 -9.45 4.88
C GLN A 187 1.88 -8.52 5.46
N GLU A 188 2.06 -8.04 6.70
CA GLU A 188 1.08 -7.15 7.31
C GLU A 188 1.18 -5.72 6.74
N LEU A 189 2.40 -5.21 6.49
CA LEU A 189 2.62 -3.90 5.90
C LEU A 189 2.01 -3.79 4.50
N SER A 190 2.28 -4.75 3.62
CA SER A 190 1.76 -4.74 2.25
C SER A 190 0.23 -4.81 2.21
N ARG A 191 -0.40 -5.65 3.07
CA ARG A 191 -1.85 -5.71 3.21
C ARG A 191 -2.43 -4.41 3.78
N GLY A 192 -1.74 -3.78 4.72
CA GLY A 192 -2.13 -2.49 5.29
C GLY A 192 -2.06 -1.36 4.26
N LEU A 193 -1.02 -1.33 3.44
CA LEU A 193 -0.90 -0.40 2.32
C LEU A 193 -2.04 -0.56 1.30
N MET A 194 -2.53 -1.79 1.08
CA MET A 194 -3.64 -2.07 0.19
C MET A 194 -5.02 -1.89 0.82
N SER A 195 -5.08 -1.44 2.08
CA SER A 195 -6.33 -1.17 2.79
C SER A 195 -6.89 0.22 2.43
N GLN A 196 -8.05 0.55 3.01
CA GLN A 196 -8.83 1.75 2.72
C GLN A 196 -8.10 3.05 3.10
N ARG A 197 -7.42 3.07 4.26
CA ARG A 197 -6.72 4.25 4.79
C ARG A 197 -5.35 3.87 5.38
N PRO A 198 -4.34 3.67 4.51
CA PRO A 198 -3.03 3.17 4.95
C PRO A 198 -2.31 4.11 5.94
N SER A 199 -2.57 5.42 5.90
CA SER A 199 -2.03 6.38 6.87
C SER A 199 -2.36 5.98 8.32
N ARG A 200 -3.56 5.41 8.55
CA ARG A 200 -4.02 4.99 9.86
C ARG A 200 -3.17 3.85 10.45
N MET A 201 -2.66 2.95 9.60
CA MET A 201 -1.71 1.91 10.03
C MET A 201 -0.44 2.54 10.62
N LEU A 202 0.12 3.53 9.94
CA LEU A 202 1.36 4.18 10.37
C LEU A 202 1.15 4.97 11.67
N GLN A 203 0.02 5.66 11.80
CA GLN A 203 -0.35 6.37 13.03
C GLN A 203 -0.47 5.40 14.23
N VAL A 204 -1.08 4.23 14.04
CA VAL A 204 -1.21 3.23 15.09
C VAL A 204 0.15 2.63 15.47
N LEU A 205 1.01 2.35 14.51
CA LEU A 205 2.37 1.87 14.78
C LEU A 205 3.20 2.92 15.54
N ASP A 206 3.00 4.20 15.23
CA ASP A 206 3.65 5.30 15.94
C ASP A 206 3.13 5.43 17.37
N GLN A 207 1.81 5.41 17.57
CA GLN A 207 1.18 5.41 18.90
C GLN A 207 1.64 4.23 19.77
N ALA A 208 1.95 3.09 19.15
CA ALA A 208 2.51 1.90 19.83
C ALA A 208 4.04 1.97 19.97
N HIS A 209 4.71 3.04 19.54
CA HIS A 209 6.16 3.21 19.48
C HIS A 209 6.91 2.18 18.62
N ALA A 210 6.18 1.44 17.77
CA ALA A 210 6.73 0.38 16.91
C ALA A 210 7.24 0.93 15.56
N LEU A 211 6.72 2.08 15.09
CA LEU A 211 7.01 2.60 13.76
C LEU A 211 8.50 2.81 13.53
N ARG A 212 9.20 3.44 14.45
CA ARG A 212 10.63 3.75 14.35
C ARG A 212 11.53 2.52 14.43
N ILE A 213 11.06 1.44 15.03
CA ILE A 213 11.77 0.16 15.03
C ILE A 213 11.69 -0.50 13.66
N LEU A 214 10.51 -0.45 13.03
CA LEU A 214 10.24 -1.09 11.75
C LEU A 214 10.75 -0.25 10.56
N LEU A 215 10.58 1.06 10.64
CA LEU A 215 10.87 2.05 9.61
C LEU A 215 11.62 3.26 10.22
N PRO A 216 12.89 3.09 10.62
CA PRO A 216 13.61 4.05 11.46
C PRO A 216 13.83 5.43 10.81
N GLN A 217 13.76 5.49 9.49
CA GLN A 217 14.00 6.72 8.73
C GLN A 217 12.69 7.49 8.39
N LEU A 218 11.51 6.92 8.69
CA LEU A 218 10.26 7.66 8.50
C LEU A 218 10.11 8.78 9.53
N PRO A 219 9.65 9.98 9.11
CA PRO A 219 9.28 11.03 10.05
C PRO A 219 8.04 10.62 10.86
N GLU A 220 7.81 11.33 11.96
CA GLU A 220 6.58 11.15 12.74
C GLU A 220 5.35 11.47 11.88
N PRO A 221 4.31 10.63 11.89
CA PRO A 221 3.12 10.84 11.08
C PRO A 221 2.43 12.19 11.33
N ASP A 222 2.51 12.69 12.56
CA ASP A 222 1.88 13.96 12.94
C ASP A 222 2.63 15.20 12.41
N THR A 223 3.90 15.06 12.03
CA THR A 223 4.74 16.17 11.53
C THR A 223 4.73 16.33 10.02
N GLN A 224 4.20 15.34 9.27
CA GLN A 224 4.27 15.29 7.80
C GLN A 224 2.92 14.87 7.18
N PRO A 225 1.87 15.67 7.33
CA PRO A 225 0.52 15.28 6.92
C PRO A 225 0.37 15.08 5.41
N ASP A 226 1.14 15.80 4.56
CA ASP A 226 0.91 15.78 3.11
C ASP A 226 1.31 14.47 2.43
N TRP A 227 2.40 13.81 2.84
CA TRP A 227 2.74 12.52 2.25
C TRP A 227 1.80 11.39 2.72
N LEU A 228 1.23 11.50 3.95
CA LEU A 228 0.19 10.60 4.43
C LEU A 228 -1.12 10.80 3.65
N LYS A 229 -1.47 12.05 3.33
CA LYS A 229 -2.61 12.34 2.45
C LYS A 229 -2.40 11.75 1.06
N ALA A 230 -1.19 11.90 0.48
CA ALA A 230 -0.86 11.29 -0.80
C ALA A 230 -0.99 9.76 -0.78
N LEU A 231 -0.64 9.12 0.34
CA LEU A 231 -0.80 7.68 0.52
C LEU A 231 -2.28 7.27 0.59
N ASP A 232 -3.11 8.02 1.30
CA ASP A 232 -4.55 7.78 1.37
C ASP A 232 -5.25 8.10 0.04
N ALA A 233 -4.83 9.15 -0.67
CA ALA A 233 -5.32 9.46 -2.01
C ALA A 233 -4.99 8.35 -3.02
N SER A 234 -3.79 7.77 -2.92
CA SER A 234 -3.39 6.60 -3.72
C SER A 234 -4.26 5.36 -3.40
N ALA A 235 -4.66 5.19 -2.14
CA ALA A 235 -5.58 4.13 -1.75
C ALA A 235 -6.98 4.34 -2.31
N ALA A 236 -7.50 5.55 -2.23
CA ALA A 236 -8.80 5.92 -2.78
C ALA A 236 -8.86 5.77 -4.31
N ALA A 237 -7.75 6.02 -5.00
CA ALA A 237 -7.61 5.82 -6.44
C ALA A 237 -7.32 4.36 -6.84
N HIS A 238 -7.35 3.42 -5.90
CA HIS A 238 -7.04 2.00 -6.13
C HIS A 238 -5.68 1.73 -6.79
N ASP A 239 -4.71 2.63 -6.58
CA ASP A 239 -3.37 2.44 -7.12
C ASP A 239 -2.73 1.12 -6.63
N PRO A 240 -1.90 0.46 -7.44
CA PRO A 240 -1.30 -0.82 -7.09
C PRO A 240 -0.23 -0.68 -5.99
N LEU A 241 0.09 -1.80 -5.33
CA LEU A 241 1.04 -1.84 -4.21
C LEU A 241 2.39 -1.14 -4.49
N PRO A 242 3.04 -1.28 -5.67
CA PRO A 242 4.29 -0.57 -5.94
C PRO A 242 4.19 0.96 -5.83
N VAL A 243 3.05 1.55 -6.24
CA VAL A 243 2.79 2.99 -6.11
C VAL A 243 2.68 3.38 -4.64
N ARG A 244 1.83 2.70 -3.87
CA ARG A 244 1.62 2.99 -2.45
C ARG A 244 2.88 2.78 -1.62
N PHE A 245 3.64 1.73 -1.93
CA PHE A 245 4.92 1.48 -1.27
C PHE A 245 5.96 2.54 -1.61
N ALA A 246 6.03 3.00 -2.86
CA ALA A 246 6.95 4.07 -3.24
C ALA A 246 6.59 5.41 -2.55
N ILE A 247 5.29 5.72 -2.39
CA ILE A 247 4.85 6.89 -1.61
C ILE A 247 5.24 6.75 -0.13
N LEU A 248 5.10 5.56 0.47
CA LEU A 248 5.58 5.30 1.82
C LEU A 248 7.10 5.56 1.93
N MET A 249 7.89 5.03 0.98
CA MET A 249 9.34 5.21 0.96
C MET A 249 9.75 6.66 0.67
N ALA A 250 8.89 7.43 0.02
CA ALA A 250 9.09 8.85 -0.19
C ALA A 250 9.28 9.62 1.13
N GLY A 251 8.50 9.28 2.15
CA GLY A 251 8.63 9.84 3.49
C GLY A 251 10.02 9.66 4.11
N MET A 252 10.78 8.64 3.71
CA MET A 252 12.13 8.37 4.24
C MET A 252 13.22 9.29 3.67
N THR A 253 12.96 9.97 2.56
CA THR A 253 13.95 10.81 1.89
C THR A 253 13.92 12.27 2.33
N ILE A 254 13.06 12.61 3.29
CA ILE A 254 12.95 13.96 3.85
C ILE A 254 14.17 14.24 4.73
N PRO A 255 14.91 15.37 4.49
CA PRO A 255 16.07 15.71 5.29
C PRO A 255 15.70 15.92 6.77
N THR A 256 16.49 15.33 7.65
CA THR A 256 16.32 15.43 9.12
C THR A 256 16.59 16.88 9.63
N GLU A 257 17.20 17.73 8.82
CA GLU A 257 17.49 19.15 9.14
C GLU A 257 16.22 20.03 9.20
N SER A 258 15.07 19.53 8.74
CA SER A 258 13.78 20.17 9.01
C SER A 258 13.28 19.95 10.45
N ARG A 259 14.03 19.23 11.28
CA ARG A 259 13.83 19.11 12.72
C ARG A 259 14.41 20.34 13.40
N ILE A 260 13.69 21.46 13.36
CA ILE A 260 13.91 22.53 14.34
C ILE A 260 13.42 21.97 15.67
N GLU A 261 14.35 21.65 16.57
CA GLU A 261 14.06 21.50 17.97
C GLU A 261 13.38 22.79 18.45
N LEU A 262 12.09 22.72 18.71
CA LEU A 262 11.37 23.76 19.41
C LEU A 262 11.84 23.73 20.86
N GLY A 263 12.97 24.38 21.12
CA GLY A 263 13.33 24.82 22.46
C GLY A 263 12.35 25.86 22.95
N PRO A 264 12.25 26.13 24.28
CA PRO A 264 11.29 27.06 24.82
C PRO A 264 11.45 28.43 24.19
N GLN A 265 10.34 29.02 23.69
CA GLN A 265 10.29 30.27 22.96
C GLN A 265 10.74 31.45 23.85
N GLU A 266 11.88 32.01 23.55
CA GLU A 266 12.18 33.43 23.80
C GLU A 266 12.10 34.17 22.48
N ASN A 267 11.43 35.33 22.50
CA ASN A 267 11.10 36.23 21.42
C ASN A 267 12.20 36.38 20.36
N ILE A 268 11.98 35.89 19.14
CA ILE A 268 12.81 36.19 17.97
C ILE A 268 11.90 36.60 16.80
N PRO A 269 12.26 37.68 16.02
CA PRO A 269 11.45 38.17 14.90
C PRO A 269 11.33 37.11 13.81
N GLN A 270 10.17 37.03 13.16
CA GLN A 270 9.88 36.06 12.09
C GLN A 270 10.96 36.10 11.00
N PRO A 271 11.66 34.97 10.76
CA PRO A 271 12.49 34.84 9.58
C PRO A 271 11.63 34.51 8.36
N ALA A 272 12.01 35.10 7.23
CA ALA A 272 11.47 34.80 5.91
C ALA A 272 11.48 33.27 5.66
N SER A 273 10.48 32.80 4.93
CA SER A 273 10.24 31.40 4.54
C SER A 273 11.53 30.63 4.25
N PRO A 274 11.83 29.51 4.89
CA PRO A 274 13.03 28.76 4.62
C PRO A 274 13.01 28.22 3.18
N SER A 275 13.90 28.72 2.34
CA SER A 275 14.21 28.11 1.06
C SER A 275 14.94 26.79 1.34
N ILE A 276 14.27 25.66 1.14
CA ILE A 276 14.88 24.33 1.22
C ILE A 276 15.76 24.14 -0.02
N SER A 277 17.00 24.62 0.01
CA SER A 277 18.02 24.40 -1.02
C SER A 277 19.11 23.43 -0.54
N GLY A 278 18.74 22.36 0.14
CA GLY A 278 19.63 21.23 0.37
C GLY A 278 19.66 20.35 -0.87
N ASN A 279 20.78 20.31 -1.57
CA ASN A 279 20.98 19.41 -2.71
C ASN A 279 21.02 17.96 -2.17
N ILE A 280 19.84 17.27 -2.16
CA ILE A 280 19.76 15.89 -1.69
C ILE A 280 20.47 15.01 -2.70
N ASP A 281 21.50 14.29 -2.24
CA ASP A 281 22.23 13.33 -3.05
C ASP A 281 21.29 12.18 -3.46
N LYS A 282 20.91 12.19 -4.74
CA LYS A 282 20.03 11.19 -5.37
C LYS A 282 20.55 9.76 -5.18
N THR A 283 21.87 9.59 -5.21
CA THR A 283 22.52 8.28 -5.06
C THR A 283 22.34 7.76 -3.64
N LYS A 284 22.53 8.64 -2.65
CA LYS A 284 22.35 8.31 -1.23
C LYS A 284 20.89 8.00 -0.91
N ALA A 285 19.94 8.81 -1.41
CA ALA A 285 18.50 8.59 -1.25
C ALA A 285 18.07 7.25 -1.85
N THR A 286 18.46 6.97 -3.09
CA THR A 286 18.16 5.71 -3.80
C THR A 286 18.74 4.51 -3.06
N LYS A 287 19.97 4.60 -2.57
CA LYS A 287 20.62 3.53 -1.81
C LYS A 287 19.85 3.24 -0.52
N SER A 288 19.54 4.27 0.26
CA SER A 288 18.81 4.15 1.53
C SER A 288 17.44 3.48 1.35
N VAL A 289 16.65 3.95 0.38
CA VAL A 289 15.34 3.38 0.06
C VAL A 289 15.45 1.92 -0.39
N THR A 290 16.45 1.59 -1.21
CA THR A 290 16.68 0.22 -1.68
C THR A 290 17.09 -0.73 -0.55
N GLU A 291 17.95 -0.27 0.36
CA GLU A 291 18.36 -1.04 1.53
C GLU A 291 17.18 -1.32 2.46
N GLN A 292 16.35 -0.32 2.72
CA GLN A 292 15.16 -0.50 3.56
C GLN A 292 14.13 -1.44 2.91
N ALA A 293 13.88 -1.31 1.59
CA ALA A 293 12.99 -2.21 0.87
C ALA A 293 13.46 -3.66 0.94
N LYS A 294 14.77 -3.90 0.79
CA LYS A 294 15.38 -5.22 0.95
C LYS A 294 15.28 -5.74 2.38
N ALA A 295 15.52 -4.89 3.37
CA ALA A 295 15.38 -5.26 4.79
C ALA A 295 13.94 -5.70 5.13
N LEU A 296 12.95 -5.09 4.51
CA LEU A 296 11.53 -5.45 4.63
C LEU A 296 11.15 -6.69 3.80
N ARG A 297 12.01 -7.22 2.95
CA ARG A 297 11.67 -8.28 1.98
C ARG A 297 10.56 -7.86 1.00
N ALA A 298 10.52 -6.57 0.67
CA ALA A 298 9.59 -6.06 -0.32
C ALA A 298 9.80 -6.70 -1.69
N SER A 299 8.73 -6.79 -2.49
CA SER A 299 8.82 -7.35 -3.84
C SER A 299 9.76 -6.52 -4.73
N ASN A 300 10.28 -7.15 -5.79
CA ASN A 300 11.16 -6.47 -6.74
C ASN A 300 10.47 -5.27 -7.40
N GLU A 301 9.18 -5.36 -7.69
CA GLU A 301 8.39 -4.27 -8.28
C GLU A 301 8.28 -3.08 -7.33
N CYS A 302 8.01 -3.34 -6.04
CA CYS A 302 7.96 -2.30 -5.00
C CYS A 302 9.34 -1.63 -4.83
N THR A 303 10.41 -2.42 -4.79
CA THR A 303 11.78 -1.93 -4.66
C THR A 303 12.18 -1.07 -5.87
N ASP A 304 11.86 -1.51 -7.09
CA ASP A 304 12.15 -0.79 -8.33
C ASP A 304 11.38 0.54 -8.40
N ALA A 305 10.08 0.55 -8.06
CA ALA A 305 9.26 1.75 -8.05
C ALA A 305 9.78 2.81 -7.05
N ALA A 306 10.11 2.38 -5.84
CA ALA A 306 10.64 3.27 -4.81
C ALA A 306 12.03 3.83 -5.15
N ALA A 307 12.92 3.00 -5.72
CA ALA A 307 14.25 3.42 -6.17
C ALA A 307 14.18 4.43 -7.31
N ARG A 308 13.26 4.24 -8.27
CA ARG A 308 13.03 5.17 -9.38
C ARG A 308 12.52 6.52 -8.88
N LEU A 309 11.56 6.51 -7.97
CA LEU A 309 11.09 7.72 -7.34
C LEU A 309 12.23 8.49 -6.67
N ALA A 310 13.02 7.82 -5.84
CA ALA A 310 14.13 8.44 -5.11
C ALA A 310 15.22 9.01 -6.05
N SER A 311 15.43 8.39 -7.23
CA SER A 311 16.39 8.86 -8.24
C SER A 311 15.91 10.10 -9.01
N GLU A 312 14.61 10.26 -9.21
CA GLU A 312 14.03 11.37 -9.96
C GLU A 312 13.62 12.53 -9.06
N ILE A 313 13.00 12.22 -7.92
CA ILE A 313 12.42 13.20 -6.99
C ILE A 313 13.03 12.99 -5.60
N PRO A 314 14.29 13.32 -5.40
CA PRO A 314 14.92 13.21 -4.09
C PRO A 314 14.25 14.19 -3.11
N GLY A 315 13.99 13.73 -1.90
CA GLY A 315 13.31 14.54 -0.88
C GLY A 315 11.79 14.50 -0.94
N SER A 316 11.23 13.82 -1.92
CA SER A 316 9.82 13.36 -2.12
C SER A 316 8.70 14.07 -1.32
N ILE A 317 8.90 15.38 -1.07
CA ILE A 317 7.85 16.27 -0.53
C ILE A 317 6.95 16.73 -1.70
N PRO A 318 5.69 17.09 -1.46
CA PRO A 318 4.78 17.59 -2.50
C PRO A 318 5.40 18.70 -3.36
N GLN A 319 6.15 19.58 -2.73
CA GLN A 319 6.83 20.66 -3.44
C GLN A 319 7.89 20.16 -4.44
N ALA A 320 8.70 19.17 -4.07
CA ALA A 320 9.69 18.58 -4.98
C ALA A 320 9.01 17.88 -6.17
N ALA A 321 7.91 17.20 -5.94
CA ALA A 321 7.10 16.57 -7.00
C ALA A 321 6.48 17.63 -7.93
N ARG A 322 5.96 18.73 -7.39
CA ARG A 322 5.45 19.86 -8.18
C ARG A 322 6.56 20.50 -9.02
N GLN A 323 7.73 20.75 -8.44
CA GLN A 323 8.89 21.28 -9.16
C GLN A 323 9.35 20.32 -10.27
N TRP A 324 9.31 19.01 -10.02
CA TRP A 324 9.66 18.02 -11.04
C TRP A 324 8.75 18.13 -12.26
N PHE A 325 7.43 18.31 -12.08
CA PHE A 325 6.49 18.54 -13.19
C PHE A 325 6.72 19.90 -13.88
N LEU A 326 7.00 20.95 -13.12
CA LEU A 326 7.18 22.31 -13.64
C LEU A 326 8.54 22.53 -14.31
N SER A 327 9.48 21.60 -14.20
CA SER A 327 10.79 21.72 -14.82
C SER A 327 10.68 21.90 -16.33
N SER A 328 11.44 22.85 -16.87
CA SER A 328 11.58 23.05 -18.32
C SER A 328 12.03 21.77 -19.07
N ASP A 329 12.68 20.85 -18.36
CA ASP A 329 13.06 19.54 -18.92
C ASP A 329 11.86 18.72 -19.41
N ARG A 330 10.64 18.96 -18.88
CA ARG A 330 9.41 18.25 -19.32
C ARG A 330 8.85 18.82 -20.62
N GLN A 331 9.43 19.89 -21.13
CA GLN A 331 9.10 20.53 -22.41
C GLN A 331 10.23 20.41 -23.44
N ASN A 332 11.32 19.75 -23.10
CA ASN A 332 12.51 19.60 -23.93
C ASN A 332 12.64 18.17 -24.44
N ALA A 333 12.78 18.00 -25.76
CA ALA A 333 12.87 16.67 -26.41
C ALA A 333 14.08 15.85 -25.93
N GLU A 334 15.24 16.49 -25.72
CA GLU A 334 16.45 15.83 -25.24
C GLU A 334 16.27 15.29 -23.82
N ALA A 335 15.68 16.11 -22.93
CA ALA A 335 15.43 15.71 -21.54
C ALA A 335 14.38 14.62 -21.43
N LEU A 336 13.33 14.64 -22.27
CA LEU A 336 12.33 13.57 -22.35
C LEU A 336 12.94 12.26 -22.88
N LEU A 337 13.76 12.33 -23.94
CA LEU A 337 14.48 11.16 -24.45
C LEU A 337 15.38 10.56 -23.37
N ALA A 338 16.12 11.40 -22.63
CA ALA A 338 16.96 10.94 -21.52
C ALA A 338 16.14 10.31 -20.39
N LEU A 339 14.96 10.84 -20.08
CA LEU A 339 14.02 10.25 -19.12
C LEU A 339 13.56 8.86 -19.59
N PHE A 340 13.14 8.72 -20.84
CA PHE A 340 12.67 7.46 -21.42
C PHE A 340 13.77 6.40 -21.45
N ASN A 341 14.98 6.78 -21.83
CA ASN A 341 16.15 5.88 -21.84
C ASN A 341 16.51 5.43 -20.40
N ARG A 342 16.50 6.34 -19.44
CA ARG A 342 16.81 6.07 -18.01
C ARG A 342 15.85 5.07 -17.39
N HIS A 343 14.57 5.11 -17.77
CA HIS A 343 13.52 4.24 -17.24
C HIS A 343 13.23 3.02 -18.10
N ASP A 344 14.01 2.79 -19.16
CA ASP A 344 13.79 1.70 -20.14
C ASP A 344 12.34 1.71 -20.69
N ALA A 345 11.80 2.92 -20.93
CA ALA A 345 10.40 3.12 -21.28
C ALA A 345 10.02 2.50 -22.65
N TRP A 346 11.01 2.16 -23.48
CA TRP A 346 10.84 1.49 -24.76
C TRP A 346 10.41 0.03 -24.62
N ARG A 347 10.92 -0.66 -23.62
CA ARG A 347 10.64 -2.06 -23.34
C ARG A 347 9.63 -2.25 -22.24
N ARG A 348 9.60 -1.31 -21.29
CA ARG A 348 8.81 -1.38 -20.04
C ARG A 348 8.14 -0.03 -19.76
N PRO A 349 7.21 0.43 -20.63
CA PRO A 349 6.54 1.72 -20.47
C PRO A 349 5.76 1.83 -19.16
N GLU A 350 5.32 0.69 -18.60
CA GLU A 350 4.64 0.61 -17.32
C GLU A 350 5.47 1.19 -16.16
N ARG A 351 6.80 1.11 -16.21
CA ARG A 351 7.69 1.68 -15.18
C ARG A 351 7.62 3.20 -15.15
N LEU A 352 7.58 3.81 -16.33
CA LEU A 352 7.44 5.27 -16.43
C LEU A 352 6.03 5.70 -15.96
N ARG A 353 4.99 4.96 -16.33
CA ARG A 353 3.61 5.25 -15.87
C ARG A 353 3.50 5.18 -14.35
N LEU A 354 4.08 4.14 -13.72
CA LEU A 354 4.13 4.06 -12.26
C LEU A 354 4.82 5.29 -11.65
N LEU A 355 5.96 5.72 -12.19
CA LEU A 355 6.65 6.93 -11.71
C LEU A 355 5.78 8.18 -11.86
N LEU A 356 5.10 8.37 -13.00
CA LEU A 356 4.21 9.49 -13.24
C LEU A 356 3.04 9.49 -12.25
N THR A 357 2.43 8.33 -12.00
CA THR A 357 1.36 8.17 -11.00
C THR A 357 1.85 8.54 -9.60
N ILE A 358 3.00 8.03 -9.17
CA ILE A 358 3.58 8.34 -7.85
C ILE A 358 3.84 9.85 -7.74
N ALA A 359 4.46 10.44 -8.75
CA ALA A 359 4.76 11.87 -8.77
C ALA A 359 3.48 12.72 -8.72
N GLN A 360 2.42 12.31 -9.42
CA GLN A 360 1.11 12.96 -9.39
C GLN A 360 0.51 12.93 -7.99
N ARG A 361 0.47 11.77 -7.33
CA ARG A 361 -0.07 11.64 -5.96
C ARG A 361 0.69 12.53 -4.97
N LEU A 362 2.00 12.58 -5.08
CA LEU A 362 2.83 13.43 -4.23
C LEU A 362 2.64 14.93 -4.52
N ALA A 363 2.50 15.32 -5.80
CA ALA A 363 2.27 16.72 -6.17
C ALA A 363 0.90 17.24 -5.74
N LEU A 364 -0.11 16.36 -5.72
CA LEU A 364 -1.52 16.66 -5.48
C LEU A 364 -2.09 15.74 -4.37
N PRO A 365 -1.65 15.89 -3.11
CA PRO A 365 -2.06 14.99 -2.02
C PRO A 365 -3.55 15.07 -1.68
N ASP A 366 -4.24 16.17 -2.00
CA ASP A 366 -5.66 16.37 -1.75
C ASP A 366 -6.54 16.04 -2.99
N TYR A 367 -5.97 15.38 -4.01
CA TYR A 367 -6.67 15.02 -5.24
C TYR A 367 -7.78 13.99 -4.98
N PRO A 368 -9.06 14.32 -5.23
CA PRO A 368 -10.16 13.40 -4.93
C PRO A 368 -10.15 12.20 -5.87
N ALA A 369 -10.36 11.02 -5.31
CA ALA A 369 -10.40 9.75 -6.03
C ALA A 369 -11.46 9.69 -7.15
N GLN A 370 -12.54 10.44 -7.02
CA GLN A 370 -13.69 10.44 -7.94
C GLN A 370 -13.35 10.89 -9.37
N VAL A 371 -12.22 11.57 -9.58
CA VAL A 371 -11.83 12.04 -10.93
C VAL A 371 -11.00 10.98 -11.67
N ALA A 372 -10.38 10.04 -10.97
CA ALA A 372 -9.65 8.95 -11.61
C ALA A 372 -10.58 8.00 -12.43
N GLU A 373 -11.85 7.90 -12.07
CA GLU A 373 -12.84 7.12 -12.83
C GLU A 373 -13.26 7.82 -14.13
N ALA A 374 -13.25 9.15 -14.16
CA ALA A 374 -13.58 9.92 -15.37
C ALA A 374 -12.47 9.86 -16.43
N ASP A 375 -11.20 9.82 -16.00
CA ASP A 375 -10.05 9.71 -16.92
C ASP A 375 -9.93 8.30 -17.56
N GLN A 376 -10.49 7.26 -16.93
CA GLN A 376 -10.53 5.91 -17.52
C GLN A 376 -11.69 5.73 -18.52
N ALA A 377 -12.69 6.60 -18.51
CA ALA A 377 -13.86 6.52 -19.36
C ALA A 377 -13.66 7.14 -20.78
N ILE A 378 -12.49 7.72 -21.06
CA ILE A 378 -12.15 8.18 -22.42
C ILE A 378 -11.54 7.01 -23.22
N SER A 379 -12.36 6.02 -23.53
CA SER A 379 -12.11 5.06 -24.60
C SER A 379 -12.40 5.71 -25.97
N PRO A 380 -11.76 5.25 -27.05
CA PRO A 380 -11.78 5.95 -28.34
C PRO A 380 -13.20 6.06 -28.90
N VAL A 381 -13.56 7.27 -29.28
CA VAL A 381 -14.79 7.55 -30.03
C VAL A 381 -14.73 6.78 -31.35
N PRO A 382 -15.76 5.99 -31.73
CA PRO A 382 -15.86 5.44 -33.06
C PRO A 382 -16.12 6.58 -34.08
N GLU A 383 -15.37 6.57 -35.15
CA GLU A 383 -15.63 7.42 -36.30
C GLU A 383 -17.04 7.18 -36.81
N SER A 384 -17.91 8.21 -36.70
CA SER A 384 -19.16 8.28 -37.44
C SER A 384 -19.20 9.56 -38.26
N ASP A 385 -19.12 9.32 -39.57
CA ASP A 385 -19.41 10.19 -40.66
C ASP A 385 -20.78 10.87 -40.51
N SER A 386 -20.84 12.20 -40.53
CA SER A 386 -21.99 12.95 -41.06
C SER A 386 -21.68 14.45 -41.13
N THR A 387 -21.57 14.90 -42.35
CA THR A 387 -21.65 16.26 -42.88
C THR A 387 -22.93 16.97 -42.44
N GLN A 388 -22.82 18.14 -41.79
CA GLN A 388 -23.66 19.30 -42.06
C GLN A 388 -23.08 20.59 -41.42
N PRO A 389 -23.24 21.76 -42.08
CA PRO A 389 -22.60 23.01 -41.73
C PRO A 389 -23.44 23.83 -40.73
N VAL A 390 -22.83 24.38 -39.69
CA VAL A 390 -23.43 25.36 -38.78
C VAL A 390 -22.79 26.74 -38.99
N ARG A 391 -23.65 27.74 -39.10
CA ARG A 391 -23.38 29.16 -39.35
C ARG A 391 -22.67 29.85 -38.15
N PRO A 392 -21.94 30.95 -38.40
CA PRO A 392 -21.18 31.64 -37.36
C PRO A 392 -22.07 32.58 -36.53
N GLY A 393 -21.96 32.46 -35.21
CA GLY A 393 -22.48 33.41 -34.23
C GLY A 393 -21.34 34.18 -33.58
N GLN A 394 -21.52 35.47 -33.48
CA GLN A 394 -20.60 36.53 -33.06
C GLN A 394 -20.14 36.40 -31.58
N GLY A 395 -18.86 36.70 -31.35
CA GLY A 395 -18.34 37.61 -30.35
C GLY A 395 -18.30 37.15 -28.90
N ASP A 396 -17.14 36.89 -28.40
CA ASP A 396 -16.54 37.68 -27.32
C ASP A 396 -15.11 37.15 -27.07
N SER A 397 -14.14 38.04 -27.21
CA SER A 397 -12.73 37.79 -26.90
C SER A 397 -12.53 37.94 -25.40
N PRO A 398 -12.00 36.95 -24.69
CA PRO A 398 -11.42 37.19 -23.38
C PRO A 398 -9.96 37.62 -23.54
N SER A 399 -9.68 38.79 -23.02
CA SER A 399 -8.38 39.41 -22.79
C SER A 399 -7.41 38.46 -22.10
N LEU A 400 -6.18 38.41 -22.62
CA LEU A 400 -5.00 37.79 -22.00
C LEU A 400 -4.71 38.45 -20.64
N PRO A 401 -4.49 37.70 -19.56
CA PRO A 401 -3.96 38.24 -18.35
C PRO A 401 -2.42 38.36 -18.44
N ALA A 402 -1.95 39.47 -17.93
CA ALA A 402 -0.58 39.94 -17.85
C ALA A 402 0.38 38.93 -17.19
N THR A 403 1.62 38.99 -17.64
CA THR A 403 2.83 38.49 -17.01
C THR A 403 2.81 38.50 -15.48
N VAL A 404 2.88 37.34 -14.88
CA VAL A 404 3.05 37.17 -13.41
C VAL A 404 4.50 36.80 -13.13
N ASN A 405 5.27 37.77 -12.67
CA ASN A 405 6.48 37.56 -11.90
C ASN A 405 6.08 37.36 -10.43
N GLY A 406 6.48 36.22 -9.85
CA GLY A 406 6.28 35.93 -8.43
C GLY A 406 5.84 34.48 -8.20
N VAL A 407 6.81 33.55 -8.09
CA VAL A 407 6.57 32.12 -7.93
C VAL A 407 6.18 31.79 -6.48
N SER A 408 4.89 31.89 -6.21
CA SER A 408 4.20 31.07 -5.21
C SER A 408 3.28 30.11 -5.99
N GLY A 409 3.89 29.14 -6.66
CA GLY A 409 3.17 28.32 -7.65
C GLY A 409 2.35 27.22 -7.03
N THR A 410 1.09 27.46 -6.84
CA THR A 410 0.08 26.40 -6.71
C THR A 410 -0.08 25.76 -8.09
N ILE A 411 0.45 24.55 -8.30
CA ILE A 411 0.18 23.80 -9.54
C ILE A 411 -1.24 23.29 -9.49
N SER A 412 -2.03 23.54 -10.56
CA SER A 412 -3.38 23.00 -10.65
C SER A 412 -3.36 21.52 -11.08
N GLN A 413 -4.41 20.82 -10.77
CA GLN A 413 -4.66 19.44 -11.21
C GLN A 413 -4.56 19.32 -12.73
N ASP A 414 -5.22 20.23 -13.46
CA ASP A 414 -5.22 20.25 -14.93
C ASP A 414 -3.81 20.39 -15.49
N SER A 415 -2.97 21.19 -14.84
CA SER A 415 -1.58 21.38 -15.26
C SER A 415 -0.77 20.07 -15.12
N VAL A 416 -0.92 19.33 -14.03
CA VAL A 416 -0.22 18.04 -13.83
C VAL A 416 -0.72 16.99 -14.83
N SER A 417 -2.04 16.86 -14.99
CA SER A 417 -2.65 15.91 -15.94
C SER A 417 -2.23 16.21 -17.38
N ASN A 418 -2.19 17.47 -17.78
CA ASN A 418 -1.73 17.88 -19.11
C ASN A 418 -0.24 17.55 -19.33
N ILE A 419 0.61 17.71 -18.31
CA ILE A 419 2.03 17.36 -18.41
C ILE A 419 2.20 15.85 -18.54
N ILE A 420 1.49 15.05 -17.72
CA ILE A 420 1.51 13.58 -17.82
C ILE A 420 1.10 13.14 -19.22
N HIS A 421 -0.04 13.62 -19.70
CA HIS A 421 -0.52 13.31 -21.04
C HIS A 421 0.49 13.69 -22.13
N ARG A 422 1.16 14.84 -21.99
CA ARG A 422 2.22 15.27 -22.91
C ARG A 422 3.40 14.29 -22.92
N ILE A 423 3.86 13.86 -21.72
CA ILE A 423 4.96 12.90 -21.59
C ILE A 423 4.59 11.55 -22.23
N GLU A 424 3.39 11.06 -21.97
CA GLU A 424 2.92 9.78 -22.53
C GLU A 424 2.75 9.83 -24.05
N ARG A 425 2.26 10.94 -24.59
CA ARG A 425 2.14 11.13 -26.04
C ARG A 425 3.52 11.26 -26.70
N ALA A 426 4.46 11.98 -26.08
CA ALA A 426 5.83 12.07 -26.55
C ALA A 426 6.50 10.67 -26.58
N LEU A 427 6.27 9.84 -25.55
CA LEU A 427 6.73 8.45 -25.54
C LEU A 427 6.10 7.64 -26.69
N SER A 428 4.78 7.78 -26.90
CA SER A 428 4.05 7.06 -27.95
C SER A 428 4.57 7.40 -29.34
N VAL A 429 4.81 8.68 -29.62
CA VAL A 429 5.34 9.16 -30.91
C VAL A 429 6.75 8.60 -31.14
N ALA A 430 7.64 8.72 -30.15
CA ALA A 430 9.01 8.22 -30.27
C ALA A 430 9.11 6.69 -30.32
N ALA A 431 8.15 5.96 -29.75
CA ALA A 431 8.09 4.51 -29.81
C ALA A 431 7.67 4.00 -31.22
N ALA A 432 7.04 4.84 -32.03
CA ALA A 432 6.64 4.52 -33.40
C ALA A 432 7.81 4.55 -34.42
N VAL A 433 9.00 5.04 -34.03
CA VAL A 433 10.21 5.04 -34.85
C VAL A 433 10.54 3.62 -35.31
N ASP A 434 10.71 3.41 -36.62
CA ASP A 434 11.14 2.11 -37.17
C ASP A 434 12.63 1.87 -36.93
N THR A 435 12.89 1.38 -35.71
CA THR A 435 14.28 1.02 -35.31
C THR A 435 14.90 -0.07 -36.18
N GLY A 436 14.09 -0.92 -36.81
CA GLY A 436 14.55 -1.97 -37.72
C GLY A 436 15.06 -1.40 -39.05
N ALA A 437 14.38 -0.41 -39.62
CA ALA A 437 14.83 0.30 -40.82
C ALA A 437 16.15 1.02 -40.55
N ILE A 438 16.25 1.74 -39.42
CA ILE A 438 17.50 2.43 -39.03
C ILE A 438 18.66 1.45 -38.84
N ALA A 439 18.42 0.32 -38.18
CA ALA A 439 19.44 -0.71 -37.99
C ALA A 439 19.95 -1.29 -39.35
N ARG A 440 19.03 -1.47 -40.30
CA ARG A 440 19.42 -1.93 -41.68
C ARG A 440 20.25 -0.89 -42.40
N GLN A 441 19.94 0.39 -42.29
CA GLN A 441 20.72 1.47 -42.91
C GLN A 441 22.14 1.59 -42.36
N HIS A 442 22.32 1.27 -41.09
CA HIS A 442 23.59 1.37 -40.35
C HIS A 442 24.31 0.04 -40.14
N GLN A 443 24.01 -1.01 -40.96
CA GLN A 443 24.60 -2.35 -40.81
C GLN A 443 26.14 -2.35 -40.88
N ALA A 444 26.72 -1.44 -41.66
CA ALA A 444 28.18 -1.31 -41.78
C ALA A 444 28.84 -0.69 -40.53
N ASN A 445 28.07 -0.02 -39.65
CA ASN A 445 28.55 0.60 -38.42
C ASN A 445 27.61 0.36 -37.25
N PRO A 446 27.63 -0.82 -36.60
CA PRO A 446 26.72 -1.14 -35.48
C PRO A 446 26.82 -0.18 -34.29
N ALA A 447 27.96 0.45 -34.07
CA ALA A 447 28.15 1.42 -32.99
C ALA A 447 27.32 2.71 -33.20
N ALA A 448 27.00 3.06 -34.46
CA ALA A 448 26.17 4.23 -34.78
C ALA A 448 24.66 3.97 -34.66
N ILE A 449 24.20 2.69 -34.63
CA ILE A 449 22.78 2.36 -34.66
C ILE A 449 22.02 3.01 -33.49
N ARG A 450 22.58 2.89 -32.29
CA ARG A 450 21.93 3.45 -31.09
C ARG A 450 21.78 4.99 -31.17
N ALA A 451 22.82 5.67 -31.58
CA ALA A 451 22.80 7.12 -31.76
C ALA A 451 21.78 7.54 -32.82
N ALA A 452 21.74 6.86 -33.97
CA ALA A 452 20.78 7.15 -35.03
C ALA A 452 19.30 6.90 -34.58
N ILE A 453 19.04 5.87 -33.76
CA ILE A 453 17.73 5.64 -33.17
C ILE A 453 17.36 6.77 -32.19
N ASP A 454 18.29 7.17 -31.32
CA ASP A 454 18.06 8.24 -30.35
C ASP A 454 17.85 9.58 -31.06
N ASP A 455 18.55 9.87 -32.17
CA ASP A 455 18.37 11.05 -33.00
C ASP A 455 16.98 11.10 -33.63
N ALA A 456 16.54 10.01 -34.27
CA ALA A 456 15.21 9.91 -34.87
C ALA A 456 14.09 10.08 -33.84
N ARG A 457 14.23 9.44 -32.67
CA ARG A 457 13.28 9.61 -31.56
C ARG A 457 13.22 11.05 -31.05
N ARG A 458 14.38 11.72 -30.96
CA ARG A 458 14.46 13.12 -30.54
C ARG A 458 13.75 14.03 -31.53
N GLU A 459 13.94 13.81 -32.83
CA GLU A 459 13.26 14.57 -33.89
C GLU A 459 11.75 14.43 -33.79
N ASP A 460 11.23 13.22 -33.61
CA ASP A 460 9.80 12.97 -33.48
C ASP A 460 9.22 13.61 -32.22
N ILE A 461 9.90 13.52 -31.07
CA ILE A 461 9.51 14.23 -29.85
C ILE A 461 9.49 15.73 -30.08
N SER A 462 10.53 16.30 -30.72
CA SER A 462 10.62 17.72 -31.00
C SER A 462 9.48 18.20 -31.91
N GLY A 463 9.21 17.47 -32.99
CA GLY A 463 8.07 17.73 -33.88
C GLY A 463 6.74 17.74 -33.17
N TYR A 464 6.51 16.78 -32.26
CA TYR A 464 5.31 16.73 -31.45
C TYR A 464 5.18 17.93 -30.49
N LEU A 465 6.27 18.33 -29.85
CA LEU A 465 6.26 19.45 -28.91
C LEU A 465 6.00 20.79 -29.61
N VAL A 466 6.61 21.04 -30.79
CA VAL A 466 6.40 22.25 -31.59
C VAL A 466 5.00 22.35 -32.16
N ALA A 467 4.40 21.27 -32.59
CA ALA A 467 3.03 21.28 -33.14
C ALA A 467 1.94 21.68 -32.12
N ARG A 468 2.27 21.84 -30.83
CA ARG A 468 1.34 22.16 -29.74
C ARG A 468 1.77 23.34 -28.87
N SER A 469 2.89 24.02 -29.16
CA SER A 469 3.26 25.33 -28.62
C SER A 469 2.53 26.44 -29.38
#